data_87d3a1ac693a03973ab8e2e7a89cb4d2
#
_entry.id   87d3a1ac693a03973ab8e2e7a89cb4d2
#
_cell.length_a   1.000
_cell.length_b   1.000
_cell.length_c   1.000
_cell.angle_alpha   90.00
_cell.angle_beta   90.00
_cell.angle_gamma   90.00
#
_symmetry.space_group_name_H-M   'P 1'
#
loop_
_entity.id
_entity.type
_entity.pdbx_description
1 polymer ?
#
loop_
_entity_poly.entity_id
_entity_poly.type
_entity_poly.pdbx_seq_one_letter_code
_entity_poly.pdbx_strand_id
1 'polypeptide(L)'
;MRLNSIVPDFKADSTKGPIEFYDWQGDSWVLLFSHPSDFTPVCTTELGRIAVNATQFVKRNTKCLAHSVDDTQSHINWVNDIKSYCADIRGEFPFPILADPNRQLAITLGMIDEEKREDIESAKTVRALFIISPDHRVRLSMFYPMTTGRNVNEILRCIDSLQLTDRLKTVATPANWMPGSKVMILPSVTDEEAAKLFPKGFDKTSMPSGGNYVRTTENY
;
A
#
# COMPACT_ATOMS: atom_id res chain seq x y z
N MET A 1 -11.37 2.36 -5.87
CA MET A 1 -11.35 0.88 -6.09
C MET A 1 -11.90 0.15 -4.86
N ARG A 2 -12.63 -0.96 -5.03
CA ARG A 2 -13.15 -1.79 -3.92
C ARG A 2 -12.13 -2.88 -3.56
N LEU A 3 -12.17 -3.38 -2.33
CA LEU A 3 -11.35 -4.52 -1.93
C LEU A 3 -11.65 -5.74 -2.81
N ASN A 4 -10.61 -6.46 -3.17
CA ASN A 4 -10.60 -7.61 -4.08
C ASN A 4 -11.01 -7.32 -5.54
N SER A 5 -11.28 -6.05 -5.92
CA SER A 5 -11.39 -5.72 -7.34
C SER A 5 -10.04 -5.83 -8.05
N ILE A 6 -10.07 -6.23 -9.32
CA ILE A 6 -8.89 -6.25 -10.16
C ILE A 6 -8.58 -4.81 -10.59
N VAL A 7 -7.35 -4.38 -10.41
CA VAL A 7 -6.85 -3.12 -10.98
C VAL A 7 -6.78 -3.31 -12.49
N PRO A 8 -7.40 -2.44 -13.31
CA PRO A 8 -7.30 -2.57 -14.76
C PRO A 8 -5.85 -2.44 -15.21
N ASP A 9 -5.47 -3.18 -16.25
CA ASP A 9 -4.21 -2.92 -16.91
C ASP A 9 -4.25 -1.54 -17.58
N PHE A 10 -3.21 -0.77 -17.37
CA PHE A 10 -3.11 0.58 -17.93
C PHE A 10 -1.70 0.88 -18.43
N LYS A 11 -1.62 1.86 -19.32
CA LYS A 11 -0.37 2.43 -19.80
C LYS A 11 -0.31 3.89 -19.39
N ALA A 12 0.83 4.33 -18.86
CA ALA A 12 1.06 5.71 -18.48
C ALA A 12 2.53 6.08 -18.57
N ASP A 13 2.81 7.34 -18.83
CA ASP A 13 4.15 7.90 -18.75
C ASP A 13 4.59 8.05 -17.30
N SER A 14 5.89 7.95 -17.09
CA SER A 14 6.46 8.13 -15.75
C SER A 14 7.85 8.76 -15.80
N THR A 15 8.36 9.13 -14.62
CA THR A 15 9.74 9.61 -14.46
C THR A 15 10.82 8.58 -14.85
N LYS A 16 10.44 7.33 -15.08
CA LYS A 16 11.35 6.24 -15.49
C LYS A 16 10.95 5.62 -16.85
N GLY A 17 10.27 6.40 -17.68
CA GLY A 17 9.75 5.97 -18.97
C GLY A 17 8.32 5.42 -18.90
N PRO A 18 7.78 4.97 -20.03
CA PRO A 18 6.43 4.41 -20.10
C PRO A 18 6.30 3.16 -19.24
N ILE A 19 5.16 3.01 -18.60
CA ILE A 19 4.79 1.84 -17.78
C ILE A 19 3.58 1.18 -18.39
N GLU A 20 3.66 -0.12 -18.68
CA GLU A 20 2.54 -1.05 -18.87
C GLU A 20 2.36 -1.78 -17.55
N PHE A 21 1.24 -1.55 -16.86
CA PHE A 21 1.13 -1.83 -15.43
C PHE A 21 1.34 -3.31 -15.08
N TYR A 22 0.69 -4.23 -15.80
CA TYR A 22 0.80 -5.65 -15.50
C TYR A 22 2.22 -6.18 -15.78
N ASP A 23 2.81 -5.79 -16.90
CA ASP A 23 4.19 -6.18 -17.24
C ASP A 23 5.19 -5.60 -16.24
N TRP A 24 4.97 -4.33 -15.85
CA TRP A 24 5.82 -3.68 -14.85
C TRP A 24 5.66 -4.30 -13.46
N GLN A 25 4.44 -4.66 -13.05
CA GLN A 25 4.19 -5.30 -11.77
C GLN A 25 4.88 -6.67 -11.69
N GLY A 26 4.67 -7.54 -12.69
CA GLY A 26 5.12 -8.93 -12.65
C GLY A 26 4.58 -9.64 -11.40
N ASP A 27 5.43 -10.47 -10.77
CA ASP A 27 5.08 -11.23 -9.56
C ASP A 27 5.25 -10.44 -8.25
N SER A 28 5.33 -9.11 -8.32
CA SER A 28 5.52 -8.27 -7.14
C SER A 28 4.18 -7.77 -6.59
N TRP A 29 4.15 -7.52 -5.28
CA TRP A 29 3.17 -6.63 -4.70
C TRP A 29 3.42 -5.20 -5.18
N VAL A 30 2.39 -4.36 -5.18
CA VAL A 30 2.51 -2.95 -5.56
C VAL A 30 1.89 -2.07 -4.48
N LEU A 31 2.63 -1.03 -4.11
CA LEU A 31 2.13 0.11 -3.40
C LEU A 31 1.88 1.23 -4.42
N LEU A 32 0.63 1.37 -4.88
CA LEU A 32 0.20 2.48 -5.73
C LEU A 32 -0.39 3.58 -4.87
N PHE A 33 0.15 4.79 -4.97
CA PHE A 33 -0.31 5.89 -4.13
C PHE A 33 -0.30 7.23 -4.88
N SER A 34 -1.37 8.01 -4.68
CA SER A 34 -1.46 9.34 -5.27
C SER A 34 -1.07 10.45 -4.30
N HIS A 35 -0.68 11.59 -4.85
CA HIS A 35 -0.47 12.83 -4.13
C HIS A 35 -1.14 14.00 -4.87
N PRO A 36 -1.61 15.04 -4.16
CA PRO A 36 -2.39 16.12 -4.76
C PRO A 36 -1.65 16.94 -5.82
N SER A 37 -0.39 17.28 -5.58
CA SER A 37 0.39 18.09 -6.53
C SER A 37 1.87 18.07 -6.17
N ASP A 38 2.71 18.15 -7.20
CA ASP A 38 4.14 18.42 -7.07
C ASP A 38 4.40 19.76 -6.38
N PHE A 39 5.62 19.96 -5.91
CA PHE A 39 6.09 21.19 -5.26
C PHE A 39 5.21 21.65 -4.09
N THR A 40 4.66 20.69 -3.33
CA THR A 40 3.86 20.99 -2.13
C THR A 40 4.49 20.36 -0.87
N PRO A 41 4.34 20.99 0.31
CA PRO A 41 5.08 20.57 1.51
C PRO A 41 4.80 19.13 1.94
N VAL A 42 3.54 18.76 2.11
CA VAL A 42 3.17 17.42 2.61
C VAL A 42 3.53 16.35 1.59
N CYS A 43 3.32 16.58 0.29
CA CYS A 43 3.68 15.63 -0.76
C CYS A 43 5.20 15.38 -0.80
N THR A 44 6.01 16.44 -0.65
CA THR A 44 7.47 16.31 -0.56
C THR A 44 7.89 15.43 0.61
N THR A 45 7.28 15.61 1.78
CA THR A 45 7.57 14.74 2.94
C THR A 45 7.16 13.30 2.72
N GLU A 46 5.99 13.03 2.12
CA GLU A 46 5.50 11.67 1.88
C GLU A 46 6.38 10.89 0.90
N LEU A 47 6.63 11.46 -0.29
CA LEU A 47 7.46 10.79 -1.29
C LEU A 47 8.89 10.60 -0.78
N GLY A 48 9.43 11.60 -0.09
CA GLY A 48 10.74 11.50 0.55
C GLY A 48 10.81 10.38 1.58
N ARG A 49 9.81 10.25 2.46
CA ARG A 49 9.78 9.18 3.47
C ARG A 49 9.59 7.79 2.87
N ILE A 50 8.79 7.64 1.82
CA ILE A 50 8.67 6.36 1.08
C ILE A 50 10.00 6.05 0.40
N ALA A 51 10.66 7.02 -0.22
CA ALA A 51 11.95 6.84 -0.90
C ALA A 51 13.07 6.43 0.07
N VAL A 52 13.18 7.06 1.24
CA VAL A 52 14.13 6.66 2.30
C VAL A 52 13.91 5.23 2.76
N ASN A 53 12.65 4.76 2.75
CA ASN A 53 12.29 3.40 3.13
C ASN A 53 12.23 2.41 1.94
N ALA A 54 12.70 2.77 0.75
CA ALA A 54 12.59 1.95 -0.46
C ALA A 54 13.10 0.52 -0.28
N THR A 55 14.21 0.34 0.43
CA THR A 55 14.77 -0.99 0.74
C THR A 55 13.85 -1.85 1.59
N GLN A 56 13.00 -1.26 2.43
CA GLN A 56 12.00 -2.00 3.23
C GLN A 56 10.87 -2.55 2.35
N PHE A 57 10.47 -1.81 1.31
CA PHE A 57 9.51 -2.29 0.33
C PHE A 57 10.10 -3.39 -0.55
N VAL A 58 11.34 -3.23 -1.02
CA VAL A 58 12.04 -4.26 -1.80
C VAL A 58 12.16 -5.58 -1.02
N LYS A 59 12.52 -5.55 0.28
CA LYS A 59 12.56 -6.74 1.14
C LYS A 59 11.23 -7.48 1.24
N ARG A 60 10.12 -6.80 0.97
CA ARG A 60 8.75 -7.33 0.96
C ARG A 60 8.25 -7.66 -0.44
N ASN A 61 9.15 -7.76 -1.43
CA ASN A 61 8.76 -7.92 -2.84
C ASN A 61 7.64 -6.94 -3.24
N THR A 62 7.75 -5.68 -2.82
CA THR A 62 6.76 -4.65 -3.08
C THR A 62 7.39 -3.52 -3.88
N LYS A 63 6.85 -3.25 -5.07
CA LYS A 63 7.20 -2.12 -5.92
C LYS A 63 6.37 -0.90 -5.50
N CYS A 64 7.02 0.27 -5.43
CA CYS A 64 6.33 1.52 -5.16
C CYS A 64 6.04 2.24 -6.49
N LEU A 65 4.85 2.82 -6.62
CA LEU A 65 4.38 3.54 -7.79
C LEU A 65 3.61 4.77 -7.32
N ALA A 66 4.22 5.94 -7.43
CA ALA A 66 3.55 7.20 -7.12
C ALA A 66 2.73 7.68 -8.32
N HIS A 67 1.74 8.54 -8.08
CA HIS A 67 0.86 9.08 -9.10
C HIS A 67 0.41 10.49 -8.74
N SER A 68 0.33 11.38 -9.72
CA SER A 68 -0.47 12.60 -9.65
C SER A 68 -0.96 13.04 -11.04
N VAL A 69 -1.74 14.10 -11.07
CA VAL A 69 -2.22 14.72 -12.32
C VAL A 69 -1.23 15.71 -12.94
N ASP A 70 -0.06 15.89 -12.32
CA ASP A 70 1.02 16.69 -12.89
C ASP A 70 1.69 15.93 -14.05
N ASP A 71 2.43 16.64 -14.89
CA ASP A 71 3.12 16.05 -16.03
C ASP A 71 4.50 15.47 -15.66
N THR A 72 5.04 14.65 -16.56
CA THR A 72 6.33 13.96 -16.34
C THR A 72 7.49 14.94 -16.10
N GLN A 73 7.51 16.09 -16.78
CA GLN A 73 8.60 17.07 -16.60
C GLN A 73 8.53 17.73 -15.23
N SER A 74 7.32 18.03 -14.75
CA SER A 74 7.09 18.50 -13.38
C SER A 74 7.66 17.52 -12.36
N HIS A 75 7.32 16.25 -12.46
CA HIS A 75 7.81 15.19 -11.58
C HIS A 75 9.34 15.10 -11.58
N ILE A 76 9.97 15.11 -12.76
CA ILE A 76 11.44 15.04 -12.90
C ILE A 76 12.11 16.23 -12.19
N ASN A 77 11.56 17.42 -12.35
CA ASN A 77 12.09 18.62 -11.71
C ASN A 77 11.92 18.55 -10.19
N TRP A 78 10.74 18.13 -9.73
CA TRP A 78 10.41 18.04 -8.31
C TRP A 78 11.18 16.96 -7.54
N VAL A 79 11.58 15.87 -8.18
CA VAL A 79 12.45 14.84 -7.57
C VAL A 79 13.73 15.45 -6.99
N ASN A 80 14.29 16.52 -7.59
CA ASN A 80 15.46 17.18 -7.04
C ASN A 80 15.18 17.86 -5.69
N ASP A 81 14.00 18.48 -5.54
CA ASP A 81 13.59 19.09 -4.28
C ASP A 81 13.34 18.01 -3.20
N ILE A 82 12.68 16.90 -3.57
CA ILE A 82 12.48 15.77 -2.65
C ILE A 82 13.81 15.23 -2.14
N LYS A 83 14.80 15.04 -3.03
CA LYS A 83 16.14 14.58 -2.67
C LYS A 83 16.88 15.59 -1.81
N SER A 84 16.72 16.87 -2.09
CA SER A 84 17.32 17.95 -1.28
C SER A 84 16.72 17.99 0.13
N TYR A 85 15.40 17.82 0.24
CA TYR A 85 14.70 17.76 1.54
C TYR A 85 15.02 16.50 2.34
N CYS A 86 15.15 15.34 1.66
CA CYS A 86 15.48 14.06 2.26
C CYS A 86 16.88 13.61 1.81
N ALA A 87 17.93 14.16 2.41
CA ALA A 87 19.33 13.92 2.04
C ALA A 87 19.78 12.44 2.17
N ASP A 88 18.99 11.58 2.84
CA ASP A 88 19.22 10.14 2.93
C ASP A 88 18.93 9.41 1.61
N ILE A 89 18.23 10.03 0.66
CA ILE A 89 17.99 9.46 -0.67
C ILE A 89 19.27 9.61 -1.50
N ARG A 90 20.00 8.51 -1.65
CA ARG A 90 21.25 8.45 -2.40
C ARG A 90 21.03 7.88 -3.81
N GLY A 91 21.74 8.44 -4.81
CA GLY A 91 21.66 7.97 -6.19
C GLY A 91 20.36 8.35 -6.88
N GLU A 92 19.81 7.45 -7.70
CA GLU A 92 18.56 7.66 -8.40
C GLU A 92 17.36 7.63 -7.44
N PHE A 93 16.27 8.32 -7.81
CA PHE A 93 15.02 8.22 -7.08
C PHE A 93 14.45 6.79 -7.20
N PRO A 94 14.06 6.13 -6.09
CA PRO A 94 13.94 4.67 -6.08
C PRO A 94 12.70 4.11 -6.79
N PHE A 95 11.71 4.91 -7.10
CA PHE A 95 10.48 4.45 -7.76
C PHE A 95 9.98 5.46 -8.81
N PRO A 96 9.18 5.01 -9.80
CA PRO A 96 8.57 5.88 -10.79
C PRO A 96 7.42 6.70 -10.20
N ILE A 97 7.20 7.89 -10.77
CA ILE A 97 6.03 8.73 -10.54
C ILE A 97 5.26 8.80 -11.85
N LEU A 98 4.02 8.31 -11.85
CA LEU A 98 3.12 8.33 -13.01
C LEU A 98 2.57 9.74 -13.23
N ALA A 99 2.57 10.18 -14.48
CA ALA A 99 1.93 11.38 -14.94
C ALA A 99 0.52 11.06 -15.47
N ASP A 100 -0.50 11.79 -15.01
CA ASP A 100 -1.89 11.63 -15.43
C ASP A 100 -2.56 12.99 -15.68
N PRO A 101 -2.01 13.84 -16.59
CA PRO A 101 -2.53 15.18 -16.82
C PRO A 101 -3.99 15.20 -17.29
N ASN A 102 -4.44 14.12 -17.92
CA ASN A 102 -5.81 13.92 -18.37
C ASN A 102 -6.73 13.31 -17.29
N ARG A 103 -6.21 13.01 -16.11
CA ARG A 103 -6.94 12.47 -14.95
C ARG A 103 -7.65 11.14 -15.19
N GLN A 104 -7.31 10.43 -16.25
CA GLN A 104 -7.97 9.18 -16.60
C GLN A 104 -7.74 8.07 -15.57
N LEU A 105 -6.51 7.92 -15.10
CA LEU A 105 -6.19 6.98 -14.02
C LEU A 105 -6.80 7.43 -12.70
N ALA A 106 -6.73 8.71 -12.39
CA ALA A 106 -7.32 9.28 -11.18
C ALA A 106 -8.82 8.98 -11.08
N ILE A 107 -9.55 9.13 -12.19
CA ILE A 107 -10.98 8.81 -12.28
C ILE A 107 -11.22 7.31 -12.18
N THR A 108 -10.51 6.53 -12.99
CA THR A 108 -10.67 5.06 -13.06
C THR A 108 -10.42 4.39 -11.72
N LEU A 109 -9.41 4.85 -11.00
CA LEU A 109 -9.03 4.30 -9.70
C LEU A 109 -9.79 4.95 -8.52
N GLY A 110 -10.62 5.97 -8.78
CA GLY A 110 -11.40 6.65 -7.76
C GLY A 110 -10.56 7.49 -6.80
N MET A 111 -9.57 8.22 -7.32
CA MET A 111 -8.65 9.04 -6.53
C MET A 111 -9.03 10.53 -6.50
N ILE A 112 -10.10 10.93 -7.16
CA ILE A 112 -10.61 12.31 -7.18
C ILE A 112 -11.55 12.51 -6.00
N ASP A 113 -11.46 13.69 -5.35
CA ASP A 113 -12.38 14.09 -4.29
C ASP A 113 -13.81 14.26 -4.85
N GLU A 114 -14.80 13.80 -4.11
CA GLU A 114 -16.21 13.87 -4.53
C GLU A 114 -16.65 15.32 -4.79
N GLU A 115 -16.18 16.29 -4.01
CA GLU A 115 -16.48 17.71 -4.18
C GLU A 115 -15.94 18.29 -5.51
N LYS A 116 -14.96 17.63 -6.12
CA LYS A 116 -14.33 18.03 -7.40
C LYS A 116 -14.80 17.21 -8.59
N ARG A 117 -15.76 16.34 -8.39
CA ARG A 117 -16.22 15.42 -9.43
C ARG A 117 -16.87 16.11 -10.64
N GLU A 118 -17.49 17.26 -10.41
CA GLU A 118 -18.10 18.08 -11.46
C GLU A 118 -17.11 19.04 -12.14
N ASP A 119 -15.95 19.28 -11.52
CA ASP A 119 -14.87 20.14 -12.03
C ASP A 119 -13.61 19.34 -12.22
N ILE A 120 -13.66 18.35 -13.09
CA ILE A 120 -12.57 17.39 -13.35
C ILE A 120 -11.31 18.10 -13.86
N GLU A 121 -11.46 19.17 -14.65
CA GLU A 121 -10.30 19.86 -15.25
C GLU A 121 -9.40 20.52 -14.20
N SER A 122 -9.95 20.97 -13.10
CA SER A 122 -9.18 21.54 -11.96
C SER A 122 -8.91 20.52 -10.85
N ALA A 123 -9.50 19.33 -10.92
CA ALA A 123 -9.42 18.34 -9.86
C ALA A 123 -7.97 17.84 -9.65
N LYS A 124 -7.60 17.72 -8.38
CA LYS A 124 -6.39 17.05 -7.93
C LYS A 124 -6.75 15.72 -7.27
N THR A 125 -5.80 14.80 -7.21
CA THR A 125 -6.02 13.57 -6.47
C THR A 125 -5.98 13.81 -4.96
N VAL A 126 -6.79 13.06 -4.22
CA VAL A 126 -6.61 12.91 -2.77
C VAL A 126 -5.35 12.06 -2.49
N ARG A 127 -5.00 11.87 -1.24
CA ARG A 127 -3.92 10.94 -0.86
C ARG A 127 -4.47 9.51 -0.79
N ALA A 128 -4.82 8.97 -1.95
CA ALA A 128 -5.22 7.57 -2.07
C ALA A 128 -3.98 6.67 -2.01
N LEU A 129 -4.18 5.46 -1.50
CA LEU A 129 -3.17 4.41 -1.47
C LEU A 129 -3.85 3.06 -1.65
N PHE A 130 -3.28 2.24 -2.51
CA PHE A 130 -3.70 0.87 -2.74
C PHE A 130 -2.52 -0.07 -2.55
N ILE A 131 -2.70 -1.14 -1.78
CA ILE A 131 -1.80 -2.29 -1.75
C ILE A 131 -2.41 -3.35 -2.65
N ILE A 132 -1.67 -3.75 -3.68
CA ILE A 132 -2.12 -4.62 -4.76
C ILE A 132 -1.29 -5.90 -4.71
N SER A 133 -1.96 -7.05 -4.67
CA SER A 133 -1.30 -8.37 -4.71
C SER A 133 -0.84 -8.74 -6.12
N PRO A 134 0.05 -9.76 -6.27
CA PRO A 134 0.58 -10.18 -7.58
C PRO A 134 -0.49 -10.58 -8.61
N ASP A 135 -1.67 -10.99 -8.16
CA ASP A 135 -2.84 -11.28 -9.02
C ASP A 135 -3.67 -10.03 -9.37
N HIS A 136 -3.05 -8.85 -9.26
CA HIS A 136 -3.62 -7.53 -9.59
C HIS A 136 -4.84 -7.13 -8.76
N ARG A 137 -5.05 -7.72 -7.56
CA ARG A 137 -6.20 -7.40 -6.70
C ARG A 137 -5.85 -6.36 -5.65
N VAL A 138 -6.78 -5.43 -5.46
CA VAL A 138 -6.71 -4.47 -4.35
C VAL A 138 -6.94 -5.20 -3.03
N ARG A 139 -5.91 -5.25 -2.20
CA ARG A 139 -5.96 -5.92 -0.90
C ARG A 139 -6.19 -4.95 0.27
N LEU A 140 -5.84 -3.70 0.08
CA LEU A 140 -6.07 -2.63 1.06
C LEU A 140 -6.18 -1.30 0.32
N SER A 141 -7.05 -0.41 0.83
CA SER A 141 -7.19 0.97 0.37
C SER A 141 -7.16 1.92 1.56
N MET A 142 -6.45 3.02 1.42
CA MET A 142 -6.47 4.15 2.35
C MET A 142 -6.76 5.42 1.57
N PHE A 143 -7.61 6.28 2.12
CA PHE A 143 -7.93 7.58 1.56
C PHE A 143 -7.77 8.65 2.64
N TYR A 144 -6.87 9.56 2.41
CA TYR A 144 -6.56 10.66 3.31
C TYR A 144 -6.86 11.99 2.63
N PRO A 145 -7.37 12.98 3.37
CA PRO A 145 -7.54 14.33 2.83
C PRO A 145 -6.18 14.96 2.52
N MET A 146 -6.16 15.99 1.70
CA MET A 146 -4.93 16.67 1.27
C MET A 146 -4.09 17.19 2.45
N THR A 147 -4.72 17.46 3.59
CA THR A 147 -4.08 18.03 4.79
C THR A 147 -3.35 17.01 5.67
N THR A 148 -3.57 15.72 5.44
CA THR A 148 -3.06 14.65 6.33
C THR A 148 -2.09 13.74 5.61
N GLY A 149 -0.80 13.78 5.97
CA GLY A 149 0.23 12.89 5.44
C GLY A 149 0.11 11.45 5.99
N ARG A 150 0.44 10.47 5.17
CA ARG A 150 0.37 9.04 5.51
C ARG A 150 1.56 8.60 6.35
N ASN A 151 1.37 7.58 7.17
CA ASN A 151 2.41 6.99 8.01
C ASN A 151 3.04 5.77 7.30
N VAL A 152 4.34 5.86 6.97
CA VAL A 152 5.06 4.79 6.26
C VAL A 152 5.16 3.51 7.07
N ASN A 153 5.31 3.59 8.40
CA ASN A 153 5.37 2.41 9.27
C ASN A 153 4.04 1.64 9.25
N GLU A 154 2.90 2.35 9.22
CA GLU A 154 1.59 1.71 9.07
C GLU A 154 1.43 1.05 7.70
N ILE A 155 1.93 1.67 6.63
CA ILE A 155 1.93 1.05 5.30
C ILE A 155 2.74 -0.26 5.31
N LEU A 156 3.94 -0.24 5.87
CA LEU A 156 4.79 -1.43 5.99
C LEU A 156 4.14 -2.52 6.85
N ARG A 157 3.55 -2.14 7.99
CA ARG A 157 2.78 -3.04 8.86
C ARG A 157 1.63 -3.71 8.11
N CYS A 158 0.89 -2.95 7.32
CA CYS A 158 -0.22 -3.48 6.51
C CYS A 158 0.28 -4.47 5.44
N ILE A 159 1.40 -4.18 4.76
CA ILE A 159 2.01 -5.10 3.79
C ILE A 159 2.42 -6.39 4.48
N ASP A 160 3.10 -6.31 5.63
CA ASP A 160 3.50 -7.49 6.41
C ASP A 160 2.29 -8.34 6.82
N SER A 161 1.22 -7.70 7.28
CA SER A 161 -0.03 -8.36 7.65
C SER A 161 -0.67 -9.09 6.47
N LEU A 162 -0.80 -8.40 5.32
CA LEU A 162 -1.41 -8.96 4.11
C LEU A 162 -0.62 -10.14 3.57
N GLN A 163 0.71 -10.02 3.50
CA GLN A 163 1.58 -11.10 3.02
C GLN A 163 1.57 -12.30 3.97
N LEU A 164 1.55 -12.07 5.28
CA LEU A 164 1.45 -13.13 6.28
C LEU A 164 0.15 -13.91 6.13
N THR A 165 -1.00 -13.22 6.09
CA THR A 165 -2.33 -13.84 5.99
C THR A 165 -2.58 -14.47 4.62
N ASP A 166 -1.92 -14.00 3.57
CA ASP A 166 -1.97 -14.60 2.25
C ASP A 166 -1.18 -15.93 2.18
N ARG A 167 -0.07 -15.99 2.89
CA ARG A 167 0.75 -17.20 3.04
C ARG A 167 0.10 -18.20 3.98
N LEU A 168 -0.39 -17.73 5.14
CA LEU A 168 -0.97 -18.57 6.20
C LEU A 168 -2.50 -18.37 6.26
N LYS A 169 -3.22 -18.89 5.33
CA LYS A 169 -4.68 -18.71 5.18
C LYS A 169 -5.53 -19.16 6.39
N THR A 170 -4.89 -19.59 7.46
CA THR A 170 -5.49 -20.09 8.71
C THR A 170 -5.40 -19.09 9.87
N VAL A 171 -4.77 -17.93 9.65
CA VAL A 171 -4.59 -16.92 10.68
C VAL A 171 -5.05 -15.53 10.23
N ALA A 172 -5.27 -14.66 11.22
CA ALA A 172 -5.51 -13.24 11.03
C ALA A 172 -4.63 -12.42 11.99
N THR A 173 -4.28 -11.22 11.62
CA THR A 173 -3.56 -10.28 12.49
C THR A 173 -4.55 -9.48 13.33
N PRO A 174 -4.41 -9.45 14.67
CA PRO A 174 -5.29 -8.67 15.53
C PRO A 174 -5.04 -7.17 15.43
N ALA A 175 -5.89 -6.38 16.08
CA ALA A 175 -5.69 -4.95 16.23
C ALA A 175 -4.29 -4.66 16.84
N ASN A 176 -3.63 -3.62 16.34
CA ASN A 176 -2.27 -3.21 16.76
C ASN A 176 -1.18 -4.29 16.57
N TRP A 177 -1.45 -5.31 15.77
CA TRP A 177 -0.45 -6.34 15.47
C TRP A 177 0.79 -5.70 14.81
N MET A 178 1.95 -6.18 15.24
CA MET A 178 3.25 -5.88 14.63
C MET A 178 3.95 -7.19 14.25
N PRO A 179 4.82 -7.20 13.24
CA PRO A 179 5.62 -8.38 12.92
C PRO A 179 6.32 -8.98 14.16
N GLY A 180 6.17 -10.28 14.35
CA GLY A 180 6.66 -11.00 15.53
C GLY A 180 5.68 -11.08 16.70
N SER A 181 4.53 -10.36 16.65
CA SER A 181 3.47 -10.46 17.67
C SER A 181 2.55 -11.66 17.39
N LYS A 182 1.82 -12.13 18.41
CA LYS A 182 0.82 -13.21 18.28
C LYS A 182 -0.21 -12.90 17.18
N VAL A 183 -0.57 -13.92 16.42
CA VAL A 183 -1.67 -13.90 15.46
C VAL A 183 -2.88 -14.62 16.02
N MET A 184 -4.06 -14.34 15.46
CA MET A 184 -5.31 -15.02 15.77
C MET A 184 -5.47 -16.22 14.85
N ILE A 185 -5.85 -17.39 15.42
CA ILE A 185 -6.23 -18.56 14.63
C ILE A 185 -7.69 -18.36 14.19
N LEU A 186 -7.97 -18.55 12.89
CA LEU A 186 -9.31 -18.35 12.35
C LEU A 186 -10.31 -19.31 12.99
N PRO A 187 -11.57 -18.88 13.20
CA PRO A 187 -12.61 -19.74 13.77
C PRO A 187 -12.92 -21.01 12.94
N SER A 188 -12.63 -20.95 11.63
CA SER A 188 -12.80 -22.10 10.71
C SER A 188 -11.80 -23.23 10.93
N VAL A 189 -10.71 -22.98 11.68
CA VAL A 189 -9.69 -23.99 12.00
C VAL A 189 -10.11 -24.70 13.30
N THR A 190 -10.25 -26.02 13.29
CA THR A 190 -10.55 -26.79 14.50
C THR A 190 -9.35 -26.82 15.46
N ASP A 191 -9.57 -27.25 16.70
CA ASP A 191 -8.47 -27.38 17.67
C ASP A 191 -7.47 -28.47 17.27
N GLU A 192 -7.94 -29.56 16.68
CA GLU A 192 -7.11 -30.66 16.17
C GLU A 192 -6.26 -30.19 14.98
N GLU A 193 -6.82 -29.38 14.09
CA GLU A 193 -6.09 -28.78 12.98
C GLU A 193 -5.07 -27.74 13.49
N ALA A 194 -5.46 -26.91 14.43
CA ALA A 194 -4.58 -25.93 15.04
C ALA A 194 -3.37 -26.60 15.73
N ALA A 195 -3.58 -27.71 16.44
CA ALA A 195 -2.50 -28.48 17.07
C ALA A 195 -1.49 -29.05 16.04
N LYS A 196 -1.98 -29.41 14.84
CA LYS A 196 -1.11 -29.87 13.74
C LYS A 196 -0.37 -28.74 13.06
N LEU A 197 -1.07 -27.60 12.84
CA LEU A 197 -0.47 -26.42 12.18
C LEU A 197 0.54 -25.71 13.09
N PHE A 198 0.30 -25.69 14.39
CA PHE A 198 1.12 -24.99 15.39
C PHE A 198 1.59 -25.98 16.48
N PRO A 199 2.54 -26.89 16.15
CA PRO A 199 2.97 -27.98 17.04
C PRO A 199 3.65 -27.48 18.32
N LYS A 200 4.12 -26.23 18.36
CA LYS A 200 4.67 -25.61 19.57
C LYS A 200 3.59 -25.04 20.49
N GLY A 201 2.31 -25.18 20.10
CA GLY A 201 1.16 -24.78 20.88
C GLY A 201 0.50 -23.49 20.46
N PHE A 202 -0.66 -23.25 21.01
CA PHE A 202 -1.45 -22.03 20.91
C PHE A 202 -2.23 -21.79 22.20
N ASP A 203 -2.54 -20.53 22.45
CA ASP A 203 -3.31 -20.12 23.64
C ASP A 203 -4.79 -20.03 23.32
N LYS A 204 -5.63 -20.37 24.32
CA LYS A 204 -7.08 -20.14 24.30
C LYS A 204 -7.45 -19.18 25.41
N THR A 205 -8.25 -18.17 25.07
CA THR A 205 -8.79 -17.25 26.06
C THR A 205 -10.25 -17.58 26.33
N SER A 206 -10.59 -17.87 27.58
CA SER A 206 -11.99 -18.08 27.99
C SER A 206 -12.75 -16.76 27.91
N MET A 207 -13.89 -16.79 27.25
CA MET A 207 -14.75 -15.63 27.05
C MET A 207 -16.02 -15.75 27.89
N PRO A 208 -16.57 -14.63 28.41
CA PRO A 208 -17.81 -14.65 29.22
C PRO A 208 -19.00 -15.30 28.50
N SER A 209 -19.01 -15.27 27.17
CA SER A 209 -20.03 -15.93 26.34
C SER A 209 -19.91 -17.46 26.27
N GLY A 210 -18.86 -18.05 26.88
CA GLY A 210 -18.50 -19.44 26.76
C GLY A 210 -17.88 -19.84 25.42
N GLY A 211 -17.69 -18.90 24.50
CA GLY A 211 -17.10 -19.14 23.19
C GLY A 211 -15.58 -19.30 23.22
N ASN A 212 -15.04 -20.23 22.43
CA ASN A 212 -13.60 -20.51 22.30
C ASN A 212 -13.00 -19.92 21.03
N TYR A 213 -13.47 -18.75 20.58
CA TYR A 213 -13.04 -18.14 19.33
C TYR A 213 -11.75 -17.29 19.44
N VAL A 214 -11.33 -16.94 20.66
CA VAL A 214 -10.09 -16.19 20.88
C VAL A 214 -8.94 -17.16 21.11
N ARG A 215 -8.28 -17.52 20.02
CA ARG A 215 -7.12 -18.41 20.01
C ARG A 215 -5.94 -17.71 19.35
N THR A 216 -4.77 -17.73 19.99
CA THR A 216 -3.57 -17.01 19.53
C THR A 216 -2.37 -17.92 19.49
N THR A 217 -1.45 -17.65 18.57
CA THR A 217 -0.14 -18.30 18.51
C THR A 217 0.95 -17.31 18.08
N GLU A 218 2.16 -17.52 18.55
CA GLU A 218 3.37 -16.83 18.08
C GLU A 218 4.24 -17.74 17.18
N ASN A 219 3.82 -18.98 16.98
CA ASN A 219 4.55 -20.03 16.26
C ASN A 219 4.06 -20.15 14.82
N TYR A 220 4.32 -19.10 13.97
CA TYR A 220 3.87 -19.05 12.58
C TYR A 220 4.99 -18.69 11.60
#